data_8aacf719310dc961bdad63f9ac5fd66e
#
_entry.id   8aacf719310dc961bdad63f9ac5fd66e
#
_cell.length_a   1.000
_cell.length_b   1.000
_cell.length_c   1.000
_cell.angle_alpha   90.00
_cell.angle_beta   90.00
_cell.angle_gamma   90.00
#
_symmetry.space_group_name_H-M   'P 1'
#
loop_
_entity.id
_entity.type
_entity.pdbx_description
1 polymer ?
#
loop_
_entity_poly.entity_id
_entity_poly.type
_entity_poly.pdbx_seq_one_letter_code
_entity_poly.pdbx_strand_id
1 'polypeptide(L)'
;LGRGQKLRLLTRSEYENALTDLLGTIATPLDLPADTPLAGFVWIGASEVSVGSPAVSLYEAASRAAVAEVFSDAARWQKLVGCEPKAELSDTCVVSFIESAGKRAYRRALTELEVQRWQHVGREAARLPGASPESGLQAITYGLLQSLNFLYRVETNELDVDSGRLKYDGSSMATRLAFLLTGRPPSDALLSAAAAGELDSVEGVRAAAAPMLNDPRAVERMGQFFIELSQAELVSVVEKNPQLFPSFNPGLKSSMLQASQLFIERIVLSPGADVRSFFESDQTFVDAALAPIYGSAAPASGFMQLQLDPQAGRAGILGQAAVLAAHSQVEYTSPSRRGAFILQNFLCDAPPQPPPGVGTTPPTDDLSLTTRQRVERATSGEPCASCHALFDHLGFALEHLDPIGKYRDTEGDLQIDATGTFDGVAFDGAAELGAALGQSSRAMTCMVKNFYRYANGRADASPDAAQVDTLTRALASNDYVWRDLVAEFVVSDAFRSAPVTEDP
;
A
#
# COMPACT_ATOMS: atom_id res chain seq x y z
N LEU A 1 1.10 24.86 13.02
CA LEU A 1 0.19 23.99 12.29
C LEU A 1 -1.23 24.43 12.61
N GLY A 2 -2.07 24.69 11.60
CA GLY A 2 -3.48 25.03 11.79
C GLY A 2 -4.26 23.84 12.38
N ARG A 3 -5.46 24.07 12.92
CA ARG A 3 -6.35 23.02 13.41
C ARG A 3 -6.59 21.99 12.27
N GLY A 4 -6.39 20.70 12.56
CA GLY A 4 -6.63 19.62 11.64
C GLY A 4 -5.54 19.32 10.61
N GLN A 5 -4.36 19.95 10.67
CA GLN A 5 -3.23 19.60 9.80
C GLN A 5 -2.58 18.29 10.27
N LYS A 6 -2.67 17.23 9.46
CA LYS A 6 -1.89 16.03 9.65
C LYS A 6 -0.61 16.07 8.79
N LEU A 7 0.52 15.78 9.41
CA LEU A 7 1.76 15.50 8.71
C LEU A 7 1.79 14.01 8.40
N ARG A 8 1.95 13.66 7.14
CA ARG A 8 2.13 12.29 6.71
C ARG A 8 3.53 12.13 6.13
N LEU A 9 4.33 11.28 6.76
CA LEU A 9 5.65 10.92 6.26
C LEU A 9 5.53 10.30 4.86
N LEU A 10 6.45 10.59 3.96
CA LEU A 10 6.56 9.83 2.73
C LEU A 10 6.93 8.39 3.06
N THR A 11 6.27 7.42 2.44
CA THR A 11 6.73 6.04 2.48
C THR A 11 8.07 5.92 1.77
N ARG A 12 8.78 4.82 2.01
CA ARG A 12 10.07 4.58 1.35
C ARG A 12 9.99 4.75 -0.18
N SER A 13 9.00 4.14 -0.81
CA SER A 13 8.81 4.26 -2.27
C SER A 13 8.44 5.68 -2.71
N GLU A 14 7.62 6.39 -1.94
CA GLU A 14 7.26 7.78 -2.22
C GLU A 14 8.47 8.72 -2.08
N TYR A 15 9.35 8.48 -1.10
CA TYR A 15 10.60 9.22 -0.92
C TYR A 15 11.55 8.97 -2.09
N GLU A 16 11.78 7.72 -2.47
CA GLU A 16 12.64 7.34 -3.62
C GLU A 16 12.12 7.95 -4.93
N ASN A 17 10.80 7.92 -5.15
CA ASN A 17 10.15 8.57 -6.29
C ASN A 17 10.32 10.09 -6.26
N ALA A 18 10.10 10.73 -5.11
CA ALA A 18 10.26 12.19 -4.97
C ALA A 18 11.73 12.63 -5.18
N LEU A 19 12.66 11.83 -4.70
CA LEU A 19 14.09 12.06 -4.91
C LEU A 19 14.47 11.93 -6.38
N THR A 20 13.98 10.88 -7.05
CA THR A 20 14.22 10.64 -8.48
C THR A 20 13.59 11.73 -9.35
N ASP A 21 12.40 12.21 -9.02
CA ASP A 21 11.75 13.29 -9.76
C ASP A 21 12.49 14.62 -9.59
N LEU A 22 13.09 14.89 -8.44
CA LEU A 22 13.82 16.12 -8.19
C LEU A 22 15.23 16.08 -8.77
N LEU A 23 15.98 15.01 -8.53
CA LEU A 23 17.43 14.91 -8.79
C LEU A 23 17.80 14.03 -10.00
N GLY A 24 16.85 13.32 -10.58
CA GLY A 24 17.08 12.23 -11.53
C GLY A 24 17.46 10.92 -10.82
N THR A 25 17.71 9.88 -11.61
CA THR A 25 18.04 8.55 -11.09
C THR A 25 19.30 8.60 -10.20
N ILE A 26 19.21 8.06 -9.00
CA ILE A 26 20.31 7.88 -8.07
C ILE A 26 20.76 6.41 -8.17
N ALA A 27 22.02 6.20 -8.51
CA ALA A 27 22.62 4.86 -8.66
C ALA A 27 23.11 4.29 -7.31
N THR A 28 23.49 5.17 -6.38
CA THR A 28 23.92 4.79 -5.04
C THR A 28 22.76 4.17 -4.28
N PRO A 29 22.89 2.94 -3.77
CA PRO A 29 21.87 2.35 -2.90
C PRO A 29 21.65 3.21 -1.64
N LEU A 30 20.41 3.55 -1.37
CA LEU A 30 20.04 4.36 -0.22
C LEU A 30 19.53 3.45 0.91
N ASP A 31 20.13 3.55 2.08
CA ASP A 31 19.61 2.92 3.28
C ASP A 31 18.54 3.83 3.89
N LEU A 32 17.28 3.45 3.70
CA LEU A 32 16.10 4.20 4.16
C LEU A 32 15.40 3.45 5.29
N PRO A 33 14.74 4.16 6.21
CA PRO A 33 13.92 3.52 7.22
C PRO A 33 12.89 2.58 6.58
N ALA A 34 12.64 1.44 7.22
CA ALA A 34 11.56 0.56 6.82
C ALA A 34 10.20 1.21 7.10
N ASP A 35 9.27 1.04 6.19
CA ASP A 35 7.89 1.43 6.43
C ASP A 35 7.27 0.55 7.54
N THR A 36 6.46 1.16 8.39
CA THR A 36 5.77 0.47 9.48
C THR A 36 4.27 0.47 9.20
N PRO A 37 3.67 -0.65 8.77
CA PRO A 37 2.23 -0.72 8.56
C PRO A 37 1.48 -0.59 9.88
N LEU A 38 0.34 0.10 9.85
CA LEU A 38 -0.64 0.15 10.93
C LEU A 38 -2.01 -0.22 10.36
N ALA A 39 -2.77 -1.03 11.11
CA ALA A 39 -4.07 -1.55 10.63
C ALA A 39 -3.98 -2.22 9.24
N GLY A 40 -2.86 -2.87 8.93
CA GLY A 40 -2.60 -3.55 7.67
C GLY A 40 -2.06 -2.67 6.53
N PHE A 41 -1.94 -1.34 6.72
CA PHE A 41 -1.57 -0.42 5.64
C PHE A 41 -0.38 0.48 6.00
N VAL A 42 0.59 0.51 5.10
CA VAL A 42 1.78 1.38 5.22
C VAL A 42 1.37 2.86 5.26
N TRP A 43 0.37 3.24 4.50
CA TRP A 43 -0.10 4.61 4.46
C TRP A 43 -0.73 5.10 5.77
N ILE A 44 -1.38 4.24 6.52
CA ILE A 44 -1.88 4.58 7.86
C ILE A 44 -0.69 4.72 8.81
N GLY A 45 0.26 3.80 8.75
CA GLY A 45 1.48 3.86 9.55
C GLY A 45 2.27 5.15 9.32
N ALA A 46 2.42 5.57 8.07
CA ALA A 46 3.10 6.82 7.70
C ALA A 46 2.46 8.09 8.30
N SER A 47 1.17 8.03 8.64
CA SER A 47 0.43 9.15 9.25
C SER A 47 0.45 9.15 10.78
N GLU A 48 0.65 7.99 11.40
CA GLU A 48 0.47 7.80 12.85
C GLU A 48 1.78 7.46 13.58
N VAL A 49 2.78 6.91 12.87
CA VAL A 49 4.06 6.52 13.47
C VAL A 49 5.02 7.70 13.53
N SER A 50 5.58 7.97 14.71
CA SER A 50 6.57 9.02 14.89
C SER A 50 7.96 8.60 14.39
N VAL A 51 8.70 9.55 13.80
CA VAL A 51 10.07 9.34 13.33
C VAL A 51 11.05 9.46 14.50
N GLY A 52 11.71 8.36 14.84
CA GLY A 52 12.76 8.36 15.86
C GLY A 52 14.13 8.81 15.32
N SER A 53 15.07 9.11 16.23
CA SER A 53 16.43 9.55 15.89
C SER A 53 17.16 8.65 14.88
N PRO A 54 17.07 7.30 14.92
CA PRO A 54 17.73 6.46 13.93
C PRO A 54 17.22 6.72 12.50
N ALA A 55 15.90 6.88 12.33
CA ALA A 55 15.32 7.16 11.02
C ALA A 55 15.74 8.54 10.48
N VAL A 56 15.84 9.56 11.34
CA VAL A 56 16.37 10.87 10.96
C VAL A 56 17.79 10.76 10.40
N SER A 57 18.66 9.97 11.05
CA SER A 57 20.03 9.74 10.58
C SER A 57 20.08 9.02 9.23
N LEU A 58 19.16 8.08 8.96
CA LEU A 58 19.07 7.40 7.66
C LEU A 58 18.63 8.36 6.55
N TYR A 59 17.62 9.21 6.79
CA TYR A 59 17.23 10.26 5.82
C TYR A 59 18.35 11.26 5.57
N GLU A 60 19.11 11.62 6.60
CA GLU A 60 20.27 12.50 6.48
C GLU A 60 21.35 11.88 5.60
N ALA A 61 21.72 10.64 5.87
CA ALA A 61 22.73 9.91 5.09
C ALA A 61 22.29 9.71 3.62
N ALA A 62 21.03 9.32 3.40
CA ALA A 62 20.48 9.14 2.06
C ALA A 62 20.49 10.45 1.25
N SER A 63 20.05 11.56 1.85
CA SER A 63 20.06 12.88 1.19
C SER A 63 21.48 13.33 0.87
N ARG A 64 22.43 13.12 1.78
CA ARG A 64 23.84 13.45 1.58
C ARG A 64 24.44 12.64 0.42
N ALA A 65 24.18 11.33 0.38
CA ALA A 65 24.67 10.46 -0.68
C ALA A 65 24.11 10.86 -2.05
N ALA A 66 22.80 11.12 -2.13
CA ALA A 66 22.13 11.53 -3.36
C ALA A 66 22.64 12.87 -3.88
N VAL A 67 22.80 13.87 -3.01
CA VAL A 67 23.34 15.19 -3.39
C VAL A 67 24.80 15.07 -3.84
N ALA A 68 25.63 14.32 -3.10
CA ALA A 68 27.03 14.09 -3.48
C ALA A 68 27.14 13.43 -4.85
N GLU A 69 26.29 12.42 -5.16
CA GLU A 69 26.27 11.77 -6.47
C GLU A 69 25.91 12.76 -7.60
N VAL A 70 24.86 13.56 -7.42
CA VAL A 70 24.44 14.53 -8.45
C VAL A 70 25.49 15.60 -8.69
N PHE A 71 26.10 16.12 -7.64
CA PHE A 71 27.10 17.17 -7.74
C PHE A 71 28.52 16.68 -8.11
N SER A 72 28.76 15.38 -8.13
CA SER A 72 29.97 14.82 -8.73
C SER A 72 29.96 14.84 -10.26
N ASP A 73 28.81 15.05 -10.89
CA ASP A 73 28.61 15.14 -12.34
C ASP A 73 28.15 16.57 -12.71
N ALA A 74 29.03 17.30 -13.40
CA ALA A 74 28.77 18.69 -13.81
C ALA A 74 27.51 18.81 -14.70
N ALA A 75 27.25 17.85 -15.59
CA ALA A 75 26.09 17.89 -16.46
C ALA A 75 24.78 17.70 -15.68
N ARG A 76 24.80 16.87 -14.63
CA ARG A 76 23.63 16.62 -13.77
C ARG A 76 23.27 17.85 -12.93
N TRP A 77 24.22 18.40 -12.20
CA TRP A 77 23.90 19.56 -11.34
C TRP A 77 23.59 20.82 -12.14
N GLN A 78 24.27 21.05 -13.29
CA GLN A 78 23.95 22.17 -14.18
C GLN A 78 22.53 22.06 -14.74
N LYS A 79 22.10 20.85 -15.10
CA LYS A 79 20.71 20.58 -15.50
C LYS A 79 19.72 20.85 -14.34
N LEU A 80 20.07 20.48 -13.12
CA LEU A 80 19.24 20.72 -11.92
C LEU A 80 19.11 22.22 -11.65
N VAL A 81 20.19 22.98 -11.71
CA VAL A 81 20.23 24.43 -11.47
C VAL A 81 19.61 25.22 -12.63
N GLY A 82 19.82 24.78 -13.88
CA GLY A 82 19.20 25.35 -15.09
C GLY A 82 19.84 26.62 -15.59
N CYS A 83 20.87 27.14 -14.93
CA CYS A 83 21.58 28.36 -15.30
C CYS A 83 22.97 28.40 -14.66
N GLU A 84 23.80 29.39 -15.01
CA GLU A 84 25.15 29.59 -14.46
C GLU A 84 25.10 30.63 -13.31
N PRO A 85 25.29 30.21 -12.06
CA PRO A 85 25.21 31.09 -10.90
C PRO A 85 26.48 31.93 -10.80
N LYS A 86 26.34 33.17 -10.28
CA LYS A 86 27.49 34.01 -9.87
C LYS A 86 28.09 33.50 -8.57
N ALA A 87 29.35 33.89 -8.36
CA ALA A 87 30.11 33.45 -7.17
C ALA A 87 29.44 33.81 -5.84
N GLU A 88 28.77 34.95 -5.78
CA GLU A 88 28.10 35.44 -4.55
C GLU A 88 26.76 34.75 -4.27
N LEU A 89 26.24 33.91 -5.17
CA LEU A 89 24.94 33.26 -5.08
C LEU A 89 23.78 34.20 -4.72
N SER A 90 23.85 35.44 -5.24
CA SER A 90 22.87 36.50 -4.96
C SER A 90 22.08 36.93 -6.20
N ASP A 91 22.34 36.29 -7.34
CA ASP A 91 21.72 36.59 -8.62
C ASP A 91 20.38 35.88 -8.88
N THR A 92 19.73 36.28 -9.95
CA THR A 92 18.43 35.72 -10.36
C THR A 92 18.52 34.23 -10.70
N CYS A 93 19.68 33.70 -11.11
CA CYS A 93 19.88 32.29 -11.38
C CYS A 93 19.63 31.45 -10.12
N VAL A 94 20.26 31.83 -8.99
CA VAL A 94 20.09 31.11 -7.73
C VAL A 94 18.66 31.22 -7.19
N VAL A 95 18.03 32.40 -7.35
CA VAL A 95 16.62 32.59 -6.97
C VAL A 95 15.73 31.65 -7.79
N SER A 96 15.89 31.63 -9.12
CA SER A 96 15.10 30.74 -10.00
C SER A 96 15.32 29.26 -9.72
N PHE A 97 16.56 28.86 -9.39
CA PHE A 97 16.85 27.50 -8.94
C PHE A 97 16.11 27.15 -7.65
N ILE A 98 16.19 28.02 -6.63
CA ILE A 98 15.51 27.82 -5.35
C ILE A 98 13.99 27.71 -5.55
N GLU A 99 13.41 28.61 -6.34
CA GLU A 99 11.97 28.59 -6.66
C GLU A 99 11.56 27.30 -7.38
N SER A 100 12.32 26.89 -8.40
CA SER A 100 12.03 25.69 -9.19
C SER A 100 12.21 24.40 -8.37
N ALA A 101 13.41 24.18 -7.80
CA ALA A 101 13.70 23.00 -7.00
C ALA A 101 12.84 22.94 -5.73
N GLY A 102 12.66 24.10 -5.09
CA GLY A 102 11.83 24.22 -3.89
C GLY A 102 10.34 23.97 -4.17
N LYS A 103 9.80 24.47 -5.29
CA LYS A 103 8.42 24.17 -5.72
C LYS A 103 8.20 22.65 -5.85
N ARG A 104 9.15 21.95 -6.45
CA ARG A 104 9.08 20.48 -6.63
C ARG A 104 9.26 19.75 -5.29
N ALA A 105 10.21 20.21 -4.46
CA ALA A 105 10.47 19.62 -3.15
C ALA A 105 9.29 19.82 -2.18
N TYR A 106 8.70 21.02 -2.16
CA TYR A 106 7.60 21.39 -1.24
C TYR A 106 6.21 21.12 -1.83
N ARG A 107 6.15 20.81 -3.11
CA ARG A 107 4.89 20.55 -3.85
C ARG A 107 3.93 21.74 -3.83
N ARG A 108 4.47 22.95 -3.66
CA ARG A 108 3.81 24.26 -3.72
C ARG A 108 4.84 25.35 -4.03
N ALA A 109 4.39 26.53 -4.42
CA ALA A 109 5.28 27.69 -4.50
C ALA A 109 5.91 27.96 -3.12
N LEU A 110 7.19 28.38 -3.13
CA LEU A 110 7.85 28.88 -1.93
C LEU A 110 7.37 30.32 -1.65
N THR A 111 7.29 30.64 -0.37
CA THR A 111 7.14 32.03 0.06
C THR A 111 8.45 32.82 -0.15
N GLU A 112 8.36 34.14 -0.27
CA GLU A 112 9.56 35.00 -0.37
C GLU A 112 10.55 34.75 0.79
N LEU A 113 10.03 34.53 2.00
CA LEU A 113 10.86 34.27 3.18
C LEU A 113 11.59 32.91 3.06
N GLU A 114 10.95 31.89 2.50
CA GLU A 114 11.59 30.58 2.25
C GLU A 114 12.69 30.71 1.19
N VAL A 115 12.44 31.45 0.10
CA VAL A 115 13.44 31.72 -0.93
C VAL A 115 14.64 32.46 -0.34
N GLN A 116 14.42 33.54 0.43
CA GLN A 116 15.47 34.30 1.09
C GLN A 116 16.29 33.44 2.09
N ARG A 117 15.61 32.56 2.83
CA ARG A 117 16.27 31.61 3.75
C ARG A 117 17.21 30.67 3.01
N TRP A 118 16.76 30.04 1.93
CA TRP A 118 17.59 29.12 1.16
C TRP A 118 18.73 29.84 0.44
N GLN A 119 18.51 31.05 -0.06
CA GLN A 119 19.57 31.88 -0.62
C GLN A 119 20.63 32.23 0.44
N HIS A 120 20.19 32.53 1.66
CA HIS A 120 21.10 32.79 2.78
C HIS A 120 21.95 31.55 3.12
N VAL A 121 21.32 30.36 3.24
CA VAL A 121 22.01 29.08 3.47
C VAL A 121 23.08 28.84 2.42
N GLY A 122 22.75 29.00 1.13
CA GLY A 122 23.70 28.80 0.03
C GLY A 122 24.88 29.75 0.12
N ARG A 123 24.64 31.04 0.37
CA ARG A 123 25.70 32.05 0.51
C ARG A 123 26.64 31.76 1.68
N GLU A 124 26.09 31.39 2.83
CA GLU A 124 26.93 31.09 4.01
C GLU A 124 27.75 29.81 3.78
N ALA A 125 27.16 28.78 3.15
CA ALA A 125 27.90 27.57 2.82
C ALA A 125 29.03 27.80 1.82
N ALA A 126 28.82 28.67 0.82
CA ALA A 126 29.84 29.03 -0.19
C ALA A 126 31.02 29.86 0.41
N ARG A 127 30.84 30.48 1.58
CA ARG A 127 31.87 31.26 2.28
C ARG A 127 32.76 30.45 3.20
N LEU A 128 32.44 29.19 3.45
CA LEU A 128 33.23 28.34 4.33
C LEU A 128 34.63 28.13 3.75
N PRO A 129 35.67 27.97 4.59
CA PRO A 129 37.04 27.74 4.12
C PRO A 129 37.12 26.54 3.17
N GLY A 130 37.63 26.72 1.94
CA GLY A 130 37.73 25.69 0.90
C GLY A 130 36.43 25.39 0.15
N ALA A 131 35.34 26.10 0.43
CA ALA A 131 34.10 25.96 -0.29
C ALA A 131 34.08 26.73 -1.63
N SER A 132 33.13 26.43 -2.48
CA SER A 132 32.89 27.04 -3.78
C SER A 132 31.40 27.43 -3.93
N PRO A 133 31.01 28.15 -4.97
CA PRO A 133 29.60 28.38 -5.28
C PRO A 133 28.78 27.08 -5.39
N GLU A 134 29.39 26.03 -5.93
CA GLU A 134 28.74 24.70 -6.00
C GLU A 134 28.47 24.14 -4.60
N SER A 135 29.38 24.36 -3.62
CA SER A 135 29.13 23.96 -2.22
C SER A 135 27.89 24.64 -1.65
N GLY A 136 27.63 25.90 -2.04
CA GLY A 136 26.41 26.62 -1.68
C GLY A 136 25.15 26.01 -2.31
N LEU A 137 25.21 25.61 -3.59
CA LEU A 137 24.09 24.96 -4.27
C LEU A 137 23.83 23.56 -3.69
N GLN A 138 24.90 22.82 -3.33
CA GLN A 138 24.79 21.55 -2.60
C GLN A 138 24.06 21.74 -1.28
N ALA A 139 24.43 22.77 -0.51
CA ALA A 139 23.82 23.06 0.78
C ALA A 139 22.33 23.40 0.66
N ILE A 140 21.93 24.17 -0.37
CA ILE A 140 20.52 24.44 -0.68
C ILE A 140 19.78 23.13 -0.99
N THR A 141 20.32 22.34 -1.91
CA THR A 141 19.70 21.06 -2.34
C THR A 141 19.54 20.11 -1.15
N TYR A 142 20.60 19.92 -0.39
CA TYR A 142 20.58 19.10 0.81
C TYR A 142 19.56 19.59 1.84
N GLY A 143 19.53 20.90 2.10
CA GLY A 143 18.58 21.48 3.03
C GLY A 143 17.12 21.32 2.60
N LEU A 144 16.82 21.44 1.30
CA LEU A 144 15.49 21.18 0.76
C LEU A 144 15.05 19.73 1.05
N LEU A 145 15.96 18.76 0.84
CA LEU A 145 15.68 17.33 1.10
C LEU A 145 15.51 17.00 2.59
N GLN A 146 16.12 17.75 3.49
CA GLN A 146 16.00 17.60 4.94
C GLN A 146 14.82 18.36 5.54
N SER A 147 14.14 19.16 4.74
CA SER A 147 12.99 19.93 5.24
C SER A 147 11.78 19.04 5.52
N LEU A 148 10.98 19.42 6.51
CA LEU A 148 9.70 18.77 6.77
C LEU A 148 8.78 18.79 5.54
N ASN A 149 8.84 19.85 4.72
CA ASN A 149 8.05 19.95 3.51
C ASN A 149 8.44 18.94 2.42
N PHE A 150 9.67 18.40 2.43
CA PHE A 150 10.07 17.32 1.55
C PHE A 150 9.71 15.96 2.14
N LEU A 151 10.10 15.72 3.41
CA LEU A 151 9.94 14.43 4.06
C LEU A 151 8.47 14.06 4.32
N TYR A 152 7.62 15.07 4.52
CA TYR A 152 6.22 14.88 4.83
C TYR A 152 5.32 15.49 3.76
N ARG A 153 4.16 14.89 3.59
CA ARG A 153 3.04 15.53 2.92
C ARG A 153 2.40 16.48 3.93
N VAL A 154 2.66 17.77 3.72
CA VAL A 154 2.05 18.83 4.52
C VAL A 154 0.75 19.23 3.83
N GLU A 155 -0.39 18.85 4.39
CA GLU A 155 -1.70 19.17 3.85
C GLU A 155 -2.26 20.39 4.56
N THR A 156 -2.51 21.48 3.81
CA THR A 156 -3.13 22.69 4.29
C THR A 156 -4.61 22.69 3.97
N ASN A 157 -5.41 23.17 4.89
CA ASN A 157 -6.86 23.22 4.74
C ASN A 157 -7.43 24.50 5.35
N GLU A 158 -8.62 24.87 4.90
CA GLU A 158 -9.40 25.98 5.41
C GLU A 158 -10.80 25.51 5.78
N LEU A 159 -11.37 26.13 6.83
CA LEU A 159 -12.75 25.81 7.23
C LEU A 159 -13.73 26.31 6.15
N ASP A 160 -14.39 25.40 5.51
CA ASP A 160 -15.55 25.69 4.68
C ASP A 160 -16.76 25.87 5.59
N VAL A 161 -17.24 27.10 5.69
CA VAL A 161 -18.32 27.49 6.60
C VAL A 161 -19.65 26.83 6.21
N ASP A 162 -19.86 26.57 4.92
CA ASP A 162 -21.11 26.00 4.40
C ASP A 162 -21.23 24.50 4.72
N SER A 163 -20.14 23.75 4.56
CA SER A 163 -20.13 22.31 4.85
C SER A 163 -19.70 21.98 6.28
N GLY A 164 -19.11 22.92 7.01
CA GLY A 164 -18.51 22.70 8.32
C GLY A 164 -17.31 21.76 8.30
N ARG A 165 -16.65 21.56 7.14
CA ARG A 165 -15.49 20.68 6.95
C ARG A 165 -14.24 21.50 6.65
N LEU A 166 -13.08 20.87 6.83
CA LEU A 166 -11.79 21.46 6.47
C LEU A 166 -11.45 21.10 5.02
N LYS A 167 -11.71 22.03 4.09
CA LYS A 167 -11.41 21.84 2.66
C LYS A 167 -9.93 22.01 2.41
N TYR A 168 -9.32 21.07 1.68
CA TYR A 168 -7.92 21.16 1.28
C TYR A 168 -7.71 22.23 0.21
N ASP A 169 -6.57 22.96 0.30
CA ASP A 169 -6.15 23.89 -0.75
C ASP A 169 -5.73 23.18 -2.03
N GLY A 170 -5.59 23.93 -3.13
CA GLY A 170 -5.25 23.37 -4.42
C GLY A 170 -3.93 22.60 -4.43
N SER A 171 -2.90 23.05 -3.70
CA SER A 171 -1.59 22.37 -3.63
C SER A 171 -1.65 21.06 -2.84
N SER A 172 -2.43 21.03 -1.78
CA SER A 172 -2.73 19.81 -1.03
C SER A 172 -3.52 18.83 -1.88
N MET A 173 -4.54 19.30 -2.62
CA MET A 173 -5.30 18.46 -3.55
C MET A 173 -4.41 17.89 -4.66
N ALA A 174 -3.52 18.68 -5.27
CA ALA A 174 -2.55 18.19 -6.25
C ALA A 174 -1.65 17.09 -5.66
N THR A 175 -1.16 17.30 -4.44
CA THR A 175 -0.31 16.35 -3.72
C THR A 175 -1.07 15.05 -3.40
N ARG A 176 -2.29 15.15 -2.91
CA ARG A 176 -3.16 13.99 -2.59
C ARG A 176 -3.45 13.16 -3.83
N LEU A 177 -3.86 13.80 -4.94
CA LEU A 177 -4.14 13.12 -6.21
C LEU A 177 -2.88 12.40 -6.74
N ALA A 178 -1.74 13.10 -6.79
CA ALA A 178 -0.53 12.57 -7.37
C ALA A 178 -0.02 11.34 -6.61
N PHE A 179 0.09 11.42 -5.29
CA PHE A 179 0.54 10.28 -4.50
C PHE A 179 -0.47 9.13 -4.47
N LEU A 180 -1.78 9.41 -4.41
CA LEU A 180 -2.79 8.35 -4.43
C LEU A 180 -2.79 7.59 -5.76
N LEU A 181 -2.73 8.32 -6.88
CA LEU A 181 -2.93 7.73 -8.20
C LEU A 181 -1.62 7.25 -8.87
N THR A 182 -0.47 7.85 -8.53
CA THR A 182 0.79 7.52 -9.20
C THR A 182 1.96 7.20 -8.26
N GLY A 183 1.79 7.36 -6.95
CA GLY A 183 2.86 7.19 -5.95
C GLY A 183 4.00 8.20 -6.09
N ARG A 184 3.78 9.30 -6.83
CA ARG A 184 4.79 10.32 -7.15
C ARG A 184 4.35 11.72 -6.75
N PRO A 185 5.28 12.68 -6.62
CA PRO A 185 4.94 14.09 -6.47
C PRO A 185 4.11 14.61 -7.65
N PRO A 186 3.31 15.68 -7.43
CA PRO A 186 2.56 16.31 -8.50
C PRO A 186 3.49 16.88 -9.58
N SER A 187 3.08 16.72 -10.85
CA SER A 187 3.78 17.35 -11.99
C SER A 187 3.66 18.88 -11.95
N ASP A 188 4.56 19.57 -12.67
CA ASP A 188 4.48 21.02 -12.78
C ASP A 188 3.15 21.50 -13.38
N ALA A 189 2.55 20.73 -14.30
CA ALA A 189 1.24 21.01 -14.87
C ALA A 189 0.14 20.93 -13.81
N LEU A 190 0.16 19.89 -12.96
CA LEU A 190 -0.83 19.72 -11.88
C LEU A 190 -0.67 20.81 -10.80
N LEU A 191 0.57 21.19 -10.47
CA LEU A 191 0.82 22.30 -9.53
C LEU A 191 0.38 23.65 -10.12
N SER A 192 0.47 23.83 -11.44
CA SER A 192 -0.01 25.05 -12.10
C SER A 192 -1.53 25.12 -12.12
N ALA A 193 -2.21 24.00 -12.40
CA ALA A 193 -3.67 23.89 -12.29
C ALA A 193 -4.15 24.17 -10.86
N ALA A 194 -3.44 23.65 -9.86
CA ALA A 194 -3.71 23.95 -8.45
C ALA A 194 -3.59 25.44 -8.12
N ALA A 195 -2.51 26.09 -8.59
CA ALA A 195 -2.28 27.53 -8.39
C ALA A 195 -3.33 28.41 -9.14
N ALA A 196 -3.91 27.89 -10.21
CA ALA A 196 -4.99 28.56 -10.94
C ALA A 196 -6.38 28.35 -10.31
N GLY A 197 -6.49 27.59 -9.18
CA GLY A 197 -7.75 27.28 -8.53
C GLY A 197 -8.59 26.20 -9.24
N GLU A 198 -8.04 25.52 -10.24
CA GLU A 198 -8.77 24.50 -11.00
C GLU A 198 -9.14 23.28 -10.13
N LEU A 199 -8.36 22.99 -9.08
CA LEU A 199 -8.62 21.89 -8.16
C LEU A 199 -9.61 22.22 -7.01
N ASP A 200 -10.18 23.40 -7.00
CA ASP A 200 -11.14 23.81 -5.96
C ASP A 200 -12.55 23.25 -6.21
N SER A 201 -12.86 22.82 -7.45
CA SER A 201 -14.14 22.26 -7.85
C SER A 201 -14.09 20.73 -8.03
N VAL A 202 -15.26 20.08 -7.98
CA VAL A 202 -15.44 18.65 -8.29
C VAL A 202 -15.02 18.36 -9.74
N GLU A 203 -15.44 19.22 -10.66
CA GLU A 203 -15.19 19.08 -12.08
C GLU A 203 -13.69 19.20 -12.41
N GLY A 204 -12.99 20.14 -11.77
CA GLY A 204 -11.56 20.32 -11.93
C GLY A 204 -10.75 19.14 -11.37
N VAL A 205 -11.12 18.65 -10.19
CA VAL A 205 -10.50 17.44 -9.60
C VAL A 205 -10.72 16.23 -10.53
N ARG A 206 -11.94 16.03 -11.04
CA ARG A 206 -12.27 14.95 -11.98
C ARG A 206 -11.45 15.05 -13.27
N ALA A 207 -11.35 16.25 -13.85
CA ALA A 207 -10.57 16.50 -15.06
C ALA A 207 -9.07 16.23 -14.84
N ALA A 208 -8.52 16.61 -13.69
CA ALA A 208 -7.13 16.34 -13.33
C ALA A 208 -6.86 14.84 -13.07
N ALA A 209 -7.79 14.14 -12.43
CA ALA A 209 -7.66 12.72 -12.11
C ALA A 209 -7.77 11.80 -13.35
N ALA A 210 -8.60 12.16 -14.33
CA ALA A 210 -8.88 11.31 -15.49
C ALA A 210 -7.63 10.86 -16.29
N PRO A 211 -6.69 11.72 -16.67
CA PRO A 211 -5.45 11.29 -17.33
C PRO A 211 -4.55 10.46 -16.38
N MET A 212 -4.56 10.74 -15.09
CA MET A 212 -3.75 10.02 -14.10
C MET A 212 -4.26 8.59 -13.90
N LEU A 213 -5.57 8.37 -13.90
CA LEU A 213 -6.19 7.04 -13.84
C LEU A 213 -5.91 6.19 -15.09
N ASN A 214 -5.51 6.82 -16.21
CA ASN A 214 -5.07 6.15 -17.43
C ASN A 214 -3.56 5.88 -17.47
N ASP A 215 -2.81 6.40 -16.50
CA ASP A 215 -1.38 6.16 -16.39
C ASP A 215 -1.12 4.72 -15.92
N PRO A 216 -0.19 3.96 -16.52
CA PRO A 216 0.17 2.61 -16.05
C PRO A 216 0.55 2.56 -14.57
N ARG A 217 1.14 3.63 -14.04
CA ARG A 217 1.48 3.75 -12.61
C ARG A 217 0.26 3.72 -11.69
N ALA A 218 -0.92 4.11 -12.20
CA ALA A 218 -2.16 4.02 -11.41
C ALA A 218 -2.57 2.57 -11.15
N VAL A 219 -2.35 1.67 -12.10
CA VAL A 219 -2.60 0.23 -11.91
C VAL A 219 -1.65 -0.34 -10.86
N GLU A 220 -0.34 -0.04 -10.98
CA GLU A 220 0.67 -0.43 -9.99
C GLU A 220 0.29 0.10 -8.58
N ARG A 221 -0.12 1.37 -8.50
CA ARG A 221 -0.48 2.00 -7.23
C ARG A 221 -1.76 1.45 -6.61
N MET A 222 -2.79 1.20 -7.41
CA MET A 222 -3.99 0.50 -6.95
C MET A 222 -3.68 -0.95 -6.57
N GLY A 223 -2.78 -1.60 -7.31
CA GLY A 223 -2.32 -2.96 -7.02
C GLY A 223 -1.67 -3.07 -5.64
N GLN A 224 -0.90 -2.06 -5.24
CA GLN A 224 -0.28 -2.02 -3.91
C GLN A 224 -1.33 -2.08 -2.77
N PHE A 225 -2.47 -1.40 -2.93
CA PHE A 225 -3.58 -1.52 -1.97
C PHE A 225 -4.04 -2.99 -1.81
N PHE A 226 -4.22 -3.72 -2.91
CA PHE A 226 -4.67 -5.11 -2.86
C PHE A 226 -3.61 -6.06 -2.31
N ILE A 227 -2.32 -5.78 -2.57
CA ILE A 227 -1.20 -6.52 -1.97
C ILE A 227 -1.20 -6.34 -0.45
N GLU A 228 -1.32 -5.10 0.04
CA GLU A 228 -1.40 -4.82 1.48
C GLU A 228 -2.69 -5.39 2.10
N LEU A 229 -3.84 -5.27 1.42
CA LEU A 229 -5.11 -5.85 1.87
C LEU A 229 -5.04 -7.36 2.04
N SER A 230 -4.37 -8.04 1.11
CA SER A 230 -4.19 -9.50 1.13
C SER A 230 -3.02 -9.96 2.00
N GLN A 231 -2.19 -9.03 2.48
CA GLN A 231 -0.96 -9.31 3.23
C GLN A 231 0.00 -10.26 2.47
N ALA A 232 -0.07 -10.29 1.15
CA ALA A 232 0.75 -11.18 0.33
C ALA A 232 2.26 -10.90 0.46
N GLU A 233 2.64 -9.65 0.76
CA GLU A 233 4.03 -9.24 0.99
C GLU A 233 4.68 -9.95 2.19
N LEU A 234 3.89 -10.43 3.17
CA LEU A 234 4.40 -11.16 4.33
C LEU A 234 5.11 -12.47 3.93
N VAL A 235 4.85 -13.00 2.72
CA VAL A 235 5.59 -14.17 2.21
C VAL A 235 7.10 -13.93 2.20
N SER A 236 7.55 -12.69 2.04
CA SER A 236 8.96 -12.32 1.99
C SER A 236 9.70 -12.55 3.31
N VAL A 237 8.99 -12.47 4.44
CA VAL A 237 9.57 -12.55 5.79
C VAL A 237 9.22 -13.83 6.55
N VAL A 238 8.21 -14.60 6.09
CA VAL A 238 7.88 -15.87 6.75
C VAL A 238 8.86 -16.98 6.37
N GLU A 239 9.06 -17.91 7.29
CA GLU A 239 9.94 -19.07 7.08
C GLU A 239 9.13 -20.37 7.18
N LYS A 240 9.61 -21.41 6.47
CA LYS A 240 9.08 -22.77 6.53
C LYS A 240 10.20 -23.74 6.86
N ASN A 241 9.85 -24.88 7.44
CA ASN A 241 10.82 -25.94 7.73
C ASN A 241 11.45 -26.43 6.41
N PRO A 242 12.78 -26.28 6.18
CA PRO A 242 13.40 -26.63 4.93
C PRO A 242 13.47 -28.14 4.67
N GLN A 243 13.27 -28.97 5.70
CA GLN A 243 13.18 -30.42 5.55
C GLN A 243 11.83 -30.86 4.97
N LEU A 244 10.76 -30.15 5.33
CA LEU A 244 9.40 -30.42 4.84
C LEU A 244 9.12 -29.66 3.54
N PHE A 245 9.66 -28.45 3.39
CA PHE A 245 9.42 -27.56 2.26
C PHE A 245 10.74 -27.08 1.64
N PRO A 246 11.56 -27.98 1.06
CA PRO A 246 12.89 -27.63 0.53
C PRO A 246 12.86 -26.63 -0.63
N SER A 247 11.74 -26.52 -1.32
CA SER A 247 11.55 -25.53 -2.39
C SER A 247 11.23 -24.12 -1.89
N PHE A 248 10.86 -23.95 -0.60
CA PHE A 248 10.52 -22.65 -0.02
C PHE A 248 11.77 -21.84 0.30
N ASN A 249 12.32 -21.20 -0.70
CA ASN A 249 13.53 -20.39 -0.66
C ASN A 249 13.25 -18.95 -1.12
N PRO A 250 14.22 -18.02 -1.02
CA PRO A 250 14.02 -16.62 -1.43
C PRO A 250 13.53 -16.45 -2.88
N GLY A 251 13.96 -17.31 -3.81
CA GLY A 251 13.49 -17.28 -5.20
C GLY A 251 12.01 -17.62 -5.32
N LEU A 252 11.54 -18.69 -4.66
CA LEU A 252 10.12 -19.06 -4.65
C LEU A 252 9.26 -17.99 -3.95
N LYS A 253 9.72 -17.42 -2.83
CA LYS A 253 9.02 -16.31 -2.16
C LYS A 253 8.83 -15.11 -3.08
N SER A 254 9.89 -14.74 -3.84
CA SER A 254 9.82 -13.67 -4.84
C SER A 254 8.82 -13.99 -5.96
N SER A 255 8.85 -15.22 -6.48
CA SER A 255 7.90 -15.69 -7.50
C SER A 255 6.45 -15.66 -6.99
N MET A 256 6.20 -16.08 -5.74
CA MET A 256 4.87 -16.04 -5.10
C MET A 256 4.33 -14.62 -5.02
N LEU A 257 5.14 -13.67 -4.56
CA LEU A 257 4.73 -12.26 -4.47
C LEU A 257 4.47 -11.66 -5.85
N GLN A 258 5.37 -11.89 -6.80
CA GLN A 258 5.24 -11.38 -8.17
C GLN A 258 4.01 -11.98 -8.89
N ALA A 259 3.70 -13.26 -8.67
CA ALA A 259 2.48 -13.89 -9.20
C ALA A 259 1.22 -13.19 -8.67
N SER A 260 1.17 -12.88 -7.38
CA SER A 260 0.06 -12.15 -6.77
C SER A 260 -0.06 -10.72 -7.30
N GLN A 261 1.06 -10.04 -7.54
CA GLN A 261 1.08 -8.73 -8.19
C GLN A 261 0.50 -8.79 -9.61
N LEU A 262 0.99 -9.73 -10.43
CA LEU A 262 0.48 -9.93 -11.80
C LEU A 262 -1.00 -10.33 -11.81
N PHE A 263 -1.46 -11.16 -10.87
CA PHE A 263 -2.87 -11.48 -10.69
C PHE A 263 -3.71 -10.23 -10.45
N ILE A 264 -3.30 -9.38 -9.53
CA ILE A 264 -4.02 -8.15 -9.22
C ILE A 264 -4.00 -7.19 -10.42
N GLU A 265 -2.83 -6.93 -11.00
CA GLU A 265 -2.68 -5.94 -12.07
C GLU A 265 -3.37 -6.36 -13.38
N ARG A 266 -3.26 -7.63 -13.74
CA ARG A 266 -3.69 -8.12 -15.07
C ARG A 266 -5.04 -8.80 -15.09
N ILE A 267 -5.59 -9.17 -13.94
CA ILE A 267 -6.90 -9.80 -13.82
C ILE A 267 -7.85 -8.85 -13.08
N VAL A 268 -7.54 -8.51 -11.83
CA VAL A 268 -8.45 -7.72 -10.97
C VAL A 268 -8.57 -6.27 -11.44
N LEU A 269 -7.47 -5.66 -11.87
CA LEU A 269 -7.39 -4.26 -12.28
C LEU A 269 -7.31 -4.07 -13.81
N SER A 270 -7.57 -5.11 -14.60
CA SER A 270 -7.63 -4.94 -16.06
C SER A 270 -8.79 -4.00 -16.44
N PRO A 271 -8.66 -3.28 -17.58
CA PRO A 271 -9.68 -2.30 -17.96
C PRO A 271 -11.09 -2.91 -18.05
N GLY A 272 -12.04 -2.36 -17.29
CA GLY A 272 -13.42 -2.84 -17.23
C GLY A 272 -13.62 -4.16 -16.48
N ALA A 273 -12.60 -4.67 -15.78
CA ALA A 273 -12.75 -5.89 -14.98
C ALA A 273 -13.60 -5.64 -13.74
N ASP A 274 -14.41 -6.63 -13.42
CA ASP A 274 -15.15 -6.69 -12.16
C ASP A 274 -14.18 -7.06 -11.02
N VAL A 275 -14.10 -6.19 -10.00
CA VAL A 275 -13.19 -6.39 -8.86
C VAL A 275 -13.50 -7.64 -8.04
N ARG A 276 -14.68 -8.23 -8.17
CA ARG A 276 -15.04 -9.50 -7.52
C ARG A 276 -14.15 -10.65 -8.00
N SER A 277 -13.54 -10.52 -9.20
CA SER A 277 -12.49 -11.42 -9.67
C SER A 277 -11.30 -11.54 -8.69
N PHE A 278 -11.12 -10.58 -7.79
CA PHE A 278 -10.17 -10.69 -6.67
C PHE A 278 -10.44 -11.93 -5.80
N PHE A 279 -11.70 -12.31 -5.63
CA PHE A 279 -12.10 -13.50 -4.89
C PHE A 279 -12.44 -14.70 -5.78
N GLU A 280 -12.97 -14.46 -6.98
CA GLU A 280 -13.65 -15.49 -7.80
C GLU A 280 -12.81 -16.01 -8.97
N SER A 281 -11.73 -15.30 -9.38
CA SER A 281 -11.01 -15.65 -10.60
C SER A 281 -10.39 -17.05 -10.53
N ASP A 282 -10.64 -17.84 -11.57
CA ASP A 282 -10.01 -19.13 -11.83
C ASP A 282 -8.69 -19.03 -12.62
N GLN A 283 -8.07 -17.84 -12.64
CA GLN A 283 -6.82 -17.56 -13.33
C GLN A 283 -5.76 -17.06 -12.36
N THR A 284 -4.52 -17.38 -12.65
CA THR A 284 -3.34 -16.88 -11.92
C THR A 284 -2.13 -16.78 -12.85
N PHE A 285 -0.96 -16.48 -12.28
CA PHE A 285 0.31 -16.46 -12.99
C PHE A 285 1.31 -17.41 -12.35
N VAL A 286 2.09 -18.09 -13.15
CA VAL A 286 3.16 -18.99 -12.68
C VAL A 286 4.43 -18.83 -13.49
N ASP A 287 5.55 -18.94 -12.82
CA ASP A 287 6.86 -19.15 -13.42
C ASP A 287 7.34 -20.59 -13.20
N ALA A 288 8.57 -20.89 -13.57
CA ALA A 288 9.15 -22.22 -13.41
C ALA A 288 9.22 -22.67 -11.94
N ALA A 289 9.37 -21.75 -10.98
CA ALA A 289 9.44 -22.07 -9.55
C ALA A 289 8.04 -22.37 -8.95
N LEU A 290 7.01 -21.69 -9.43
CA LEU A 290 5.63 -21.85 -8.96
C LEU A 290 4.88 -22.98 -9.63
N ALA A 291 5.24 -23.35 -10.86
CA ALA A 291 4.54 -24.39 -11.62
C ALA A 291 4.32 -25.71 -10.82
N PRO A 292 5.29 -26.24 -10.05
CA PRO A 292 5.05 -27.43 -9.22
C PRO A 292 4.06 -27.24 -8.08
N ILE A 293 3.91 -26.00 -7.56
CA ILE A 293 2.95 -25.67 -6.48
C ILE A 293 1.52 -25.70 -7.03
N TYR A 294 1.35 -25.24 -8.27
CA TYR A 294 0.05 -25.20 -8.95
C TYR A 294 -0.25 -26.46 -9.79
N GLY A 295 0.67 -27.44 -9.79
CA GLY A 295 0.48 -28.68 -10.57
C GLY A 295 0.48 -28.44 -12.08
N SER A 296 1.11 -27.39 -12.58
CA SER A 296 1.14 -27.02 -13.99
C SER A 296 2.51 -27.29 -14.65
N ALA A 297 2.52 -27.25 -15.99
CA ALA A 297 3.78 -27.21 -16.72
C ALA A 297 4.51 -25.88 -16.48
N ALA A 298 5.83 -25.93 -16.38
CA ALA A 298 6.65 -24.73 -16.27
C ALA A 298 6.73 -23.98 -17.61
N PRO A 299 6.63 -22.64 -17.61
CA PRO A 299 6.87 -21.85 -18.81
C PRO A 299 8.36 -21.90 -19.20
N ALA A 300 8.66 -21.67 -20.48
CA ALA A 300 10.04 -21.64 -20.98
C ALA A 300 10.84 -20.47 -20.37
N SER A 301 10.19 -19.37 -20.02
CA SER A 301 10.79 -18.21 -19.33
C SER A 301 9.72 -17.31 -18.75
N GLY A 302 10.07 -16.57 -17.70
CA GLY A 302 9.20 -15.58 -17.08
C GLY A 302 7.91 -16.16 -16.50
N PHE A 303 6.86 -15.34 -16.46
CA PHE A 303 5.53 -15.73 -16.00
C PHE A 303 4.59 -16.00 -17.15
N MET A 304 3.78 -17.05 -17.02
CA MET A 304 2.63 -17.29 -17.90
C MET A 304 1.33 -17.24 -17.10
N GLN A 305 0.26 -16.82 -17.76
CA GLN A 305 -1.09 -16.90 -17.22
C GLN A 305 -1.51 -18.37 -17.22
N LEU A 306 -2.06 -18.83 -16.12
CA LEU A 306 -2.52 -20.20 -15.90
C LEU A 306 -4.02 -20.19 -15.60
N GLN A 307 -4.77 -21.01 -16.34
CA GLN A 307 -6.12 -21.39 -15.98
C GLN A 307 -6.04 -22.44 -14.88
N LEU A 308 -6.64 -22.18 -13.73
CA LEU A 308 -6.65 -23.10 -12.59
C LEU A 308 -7.54 -24.31 -12.88
N ASP A 309 -7.15 -25.47 -12.39
CA ASP A 309 -7.97 -26.66 -12.44
C ASP A 309 -9.14 -26.51 -11.44
N PRO A 310 -10.40 -26.61 -11.89
CA PRO A 310 -11.56 -26.54 -10.99
C PRO A 310 -11.51 -27.57 -9.86
N GLN A 311 -10.91 -28.77 -10.11
CA GLN A 311 -10.78 -29.84 -9.10
C GLN A 311 -9.79 -29.49 -7.99
N ALA A 312 -8.87 -28.54 -8.24
CA ALA A 312 -7.97 -28.04 -7.20
C ALA A 312 -8.66 -27.11 -6.18
N GLY A 313 -9.96 -26.81 -6.35
CA GLY A 313 -10.76 -26.02 -5.41
C GLY A 313 -10.15 -24.66 -5.08
N ARG A 314 -9.40 -24.07 -6.02
CA ARG A 314 -8.57 -22.88 -5.83
C ARG A 314 -9.09 -21.75 -6.70
N ALA A 315 -9.32 -20.57 -6.12
CA ALA A 315 -9.71 -19.38 -6.85
C ALA A 315 -9.21 -18.11 -6.17
N GLY A 316 -9.14 -17.03 -6.94
CA GLY A 316 -8.87 -15.67 -6.47
C GLY A 316 -7.68 -15.55 -5.54
N ILE A 317 -7.78 -14.56 -4.66
CA ILE A 317 -6.72 -14.24 -3.69
C ILE A 317 -6.55 -15.33 -2.62
N LEU A 318 -7.61 -16.02 -2.24
CA LEU A 318 -7.56 -17.13 -1.30
C LEU A 318 -6.75 -18.31 -1.81
N GLY A 319 -6.65 -18.43 -3.14
CA GLY A 319 -5.87 -19.45 -3.83
C GLY A 319 -4.41 -19.06 -4.09
N GLN A 320 -3.99 -17.82 -3.81
CA GLN A 320 -2.61 -17.37 -4.08
C GLN A 320 -1.61 -17.96 -3.08
N ALA A 321 -0.55 -18.58 -3.59
CA ALA A 321 0.47 -19.23 -2.77
C ALA A 321 1.14 -18.28 -1.77
N ALA A 322 1.32 -17.00 -2.12
CA ALA A 322 1.87 -15.99 -1.20
C ALA A 322 0.99 -15.82 0.04
N VAL A 323 -0.32 -15.67 -0.13
CA VAL A 323 -1.28 -15.48 0.96
C VAL A 323 -1.36 -16.73 1.84
N LEU A 324 -1.41 -17.91 1.23
CA LEU A 324 -1.44 -19.19 1.94
C LEU A 324 -0.18 -19.43 2.78
N ALA A 325 0.99 -19.11 2.23
CA ALA A 325 2.25 -19.22 2.95
C ALA A 325 2.37 -18.18 4.07
N ALA A 326 1.93 -16.95 3.85
CA ALA A 326 1.94 -15.89 4.87
C ALA A 326 1.11 -16.27 6.11
N HIS A 327 -0.05 -16.93 5.90
CA HIS A 327 -0.99 -17.28 6.97
C HIS A 327 -0.92 -18.75 7.41
N SER A 328 0.24 -19.39 7.25
CA SER A 328 0.53 -20.73 7.76
C SER A 328 1.67 -20.73 8.76
N GLN A 329 1.76 -21.78 9.56
CA GLN A 329 2.88 -22.02 10.47
C GLN A 329 4.13 -22.50 9.69
N VAL A 330 5.20 -22.74 10.42
CA VAL A 330 6.47 -23.20 9.85
C VAL A 330 6.35 -24.60 9.23
N GLU A 331 5.55 -25.48 9.82
CA GLU A 331 5.44 -26.89 9.44
C GLU A 331 4.04 -27.32 8.99
N TYR A 332 3.00 -26.59 9.38
CA TYR A 332 1.60 -26.98 9.13
C TYR A 332 0.72 -25.78 8.80
N THR A 333 -0.47 -26.06 8.29
CA THR A 333 -1.50 -25.06 8.06
C THR A 333 -2.02 -24.47 9.39
N SER A 334 -2.67 -23.34 9.33
CA SER A 334 -3.29 -22.74 10.51
C SER A 334 -4.68 -22.20 10.14
N PRO A 335 -5.72 -23.05 10.22
CA PRO A 335 -7.10 -22.61 9.92
C PRO A 335 -7.49 -21.35 10.69
N SER A 336 -7.22 -21.30 11.99
CA SER A 336 -7.55 -20.14 12.81
C SER A 336 -6.88 -18.86 12.34
N ARG A 337 -5.60 -18.90 11.91
CA ARG A 337 -4.91 -17.71 11.35
C ARG A 337 -5.48 -17.32 10.01
N ARG A 338 -5.73 -18.30 9.12
CA ARG A 338 -6.33 -18.07 7.81
C ARG A 338 -7.74 -17.51 7.93
N GLY A 339 -8.56 -18.06 8.83
CA GLY A 339 -9.91 -17.60 9.10
C GLY A 339 -9.96 -16.21 9.73
N ALA A 340 -9.13 -15.96 10.76
CA ALA A 340 -9.01 -14.64 11.37
C ALA A 340 -8.56 -13.57 10.37
N PHE A 341 -7.63 -13.91 9.46
CA PHE A 341 -7.22 -13.03 8.37
C PHE A 341 -8.40 -12.68 7.46
N ILE A 342 -9.21 -13.66 7.02
CA ILE A 342 -10.39 -13.43 6.18
C ILE A 342 -11.40 -12.55 6.94
N LEU A 343 -11.69 -12.88 8.19
CA LEU A 343 -12.62 -12.12 9.02
C LEU A 343 -12.20 -10.65 9.15
N GLN A 344 -10.93 -10.40 9.45
CA GLN A 344 -10.41 -9.07 9.69
C GLN A 344 -10.27 -8.25 8.40
N ASN A 345 -9.67 -8.82 7.35
CA ASN A 345 -9.28 -8.07 6.17
C ASN A 345 -10.37 -8.01 5.11
N PHE A 346 -11.22 -9.04 5.01
CA PHE A 346 -12.25 -9.09 3.97
C PHE A 346 -13.68 -8.89 4.50
N LEU A 347 -13.88 -9.02 5.82
CA LEU A 347 -15.19 -8.82 6.44
C LEU A 347 -15.20 -7.66 7.44
N CYS A 348 -14.06 -7.04 7.71
CA CYS A 348 -13.88 -5.90 8.63
C CYS A 348 -14.35 -6.15 10.06
N ASP A 349 -14.33 -7.40 10.50
CA ASP A 349 -14.60 -7.79 11.87
C ASP A 349 -13.29 -8.24 12.54
N ALA A 350 -12.86 -7.51 13.56
CA ALA A 350 -11.67 -7.88 14.29
C ALA A 350 -11.97 -9.09 15.20
N PRO A 351 -11.21 -10.20 15.12
CA PRO A 351 -11.35 -11.26 16.09
C PRO A 351 -11.03 -10.72 17.50
N PRO A 352 -11.78 -11.12 18.51
CA PRO A 352 -11.50 -10.69 19.88
C PRO A 352 -10.11 -11.15 20.32
N GLN A 353 -9.46 -10.36 21.17
CA GLN A 353 -8.15 -10.69 21.69
C GLN A 353 -8.24 -11.93 22.61
N PRO A 354 -7.34 -12.91 22.48
CA PRO A 354 -7.34 -14.07 23.36
C PRO A 354 -7.13 -13.64 24.81
N PRO A 355 -7.82 -14.25 25.78
CA PRO A 355 -7.60 -13.97 27.20
C PRO A 355 -6.13 -14.18 27.60
N PRO A 356 -5.62 -13.40 28.59
CA PRO A 356 -4.25 -13.59 29.06
C PRO A 356 -3.99 -15.03 29.54
N GLY A 357 -2.86 -15.62 29.12
CA GLY A 357 -2.45 -16.97 29.52
C GLY A 357 -3.01 -18.11 28.67
N VAL A 358 -3.81 -17.81 27.65
CA VAL A 358 -4.27 -18.81 26.67
C VAL A 358 -3.16 -19.05 25.65
N GLY A 359 -2.78 -20.33 25.45
CA GLY A 359 -1.84 -20.74 24.41
C GLY A 359 -2.46 -20.55 23.03
N THR A 360 -1.72 -19.91 22.12
CA THR A 360 -2.17 -19.67 20.74
C THR A 360 -1.57 -20.65 19.72
N THR A 361 -0.86 -21.68 20.23
CA THR A 361 -0.25 -22.72 19.38
C THR A 361 -1.29 -23.79 19.08
N PRO A 362 -1.57 -24.11 17.81
CA PRO A 362 -2.46 -25.20 17.46
C PRO A 362 -1.92 -26.53 18.00
N PRO A 363 -2.80 -27.45 18.43
CA PRO A 363 -2.38 -28.77 18.86
C PRO A 363 -1.82 -29.58 17.68
N THR A 364 -0.59 -30.09 17.81
CA THR A 364 0.14 -30.82 16.76
C THR A 364 0.44 -32.27 17.10
N ASP A 365 0.09 -32.71 18.29
CA ASP A 365 0.53 -33.95 18.93
C ASP A 365 -0.30 -35.20 18.61
N ASP A 366 -1.46 -35.04 17.95
CA ASP A 366 -2.31 -36.16 17.56
C ASP A 366 -2.46 -36.27 16.04
N LEU A 367 -1.55 -37.00 15.42
CA LEU A 367 -1.54 -37.23 13.95
C LEU A 367 -2.62 -38.22 13.49
N SER A 368 -3.41 -38.82 14.38
CA SER A 368 -4.58 -39.62 14.02
C SER A 368 -5.80 -38.76 13.67
N LEU A 369 -5.68 -37.43 13.76
CA LEU A 369 -6.71 -36.46 13.45
C LEU A 369 -6.20 -35.47 12.38
N THR A 370 -7.12 -34.97 11.54
CA THR A 370 -6.81 -33.84 10.63
C THR A 370 -6.56 -32.56 11.43
N THR A 371 -5.93 -31.56 10.81
CA THR A 371 -5.73 -30.23 11.43
C THR A 371 -7.07 -29.64 11.87
N ARG A 372 -8.13 -29.74 11.05
CA ARG A 372 -9.49 -29.32 11.42
C ARG A 372 -9.95 -29.99 12.71
N GLN A 373 -9.90 -31.32 12.78
CA GLN A 373 -10.35 -32.08 13.96
C GLN A 373 -9.54 -31.72 15.22
N ARG A 374 -8.23 -31.51 15.09
CA ARG A 374 -7.39 -31.06 16.22
C ARG A 374 -7.80 -29.67 16.72
N VAL A 375 -8.02 -28.72 15.82
CA VAL A 375 -8.46 -27.37 16.16
C VAL A 375 -9.85 -27.41 16.80
N GLU A 376 -10.84 -28.06 16.18
CA GLU A 376 -12.19 -28.19 16.73
C GLU A 376 -12.19 -28.81 18.14
N ARG A 377 -11.40 -29.87 18.36
CA ARG A 377 -11.26 -30.48 19.69
C ARG A 377 -10.66 -29.54 20.72
N ALA A 378 -9.61 -28.78 20.32
CA ALA A 378 -8.91 -27.88 21.23
C ALA A 378 -9.71 -26.62 21.57
N THR A 379 -10.60 -26.20 20.67
CA THR A 379 -11.37 -24.96 20.79
C THR A 379 -12.84 -25.18 21.18
N SER A 380 -13.27 -26.45 21.41
CA SER A 380 -14.66 -26.80 21.71
C SER A 380 -15.18 -26.28 23.06
N GLY A 381 -14.28 -25.97 24.01
CA GLY A 381 -14.64 -25.48 25.35
C GLY A 381 -14.58 -23.96 25.46
N GLU A 382 -15.38 -23.39 26.39
CA GLU A 382 -15.27 -21.98 26.72
C GLU A 382 -13.97 -21.69 27.51
N PRO A 383 -13.34 -20.51 27.27
CA PRO A 383 -13.79 -19.38 26.51
C PRO A 383 -13.39 -19.43 25.01
N CYS A 384 -12.77 -20.52 24.55
CA CYS A 384 -12.23 -20.60 23.16
C CYS A 384 -13.34 -20.69 22.10
N ALA A 385 -14.37 -21.48 22.38
CA ALA A 385 -15.43 -21.80 21.41
C ALA A 385 -16.12 -20.57 20.83
N SER A 386 -16.46 -19.60 21.67
CA SER A 386 -17.16 -18.38 21.27
C SER A 386 -16.36 -17.51 20.29
N CYS A 387 -15.02 -17.45 20.42
CA CYS A 387 -14.16 -16.72 19.51
C CYS A 387 -13.88 -17.50 18.22
N HIS A 388 -13.54 -18.80 18.35
CA HIS A 388 -13.16 -19.65 17.21
C HIS A 388 -14.34 -19.91 16.26
N ALA A 389 -15.57 -19.94 16.77
CA ALA A 389 -16.78 -20.02 15.95
C ALA A 389 -16.92 -18.88 14.92
N LEU A 390 -16.28 -17.72 15.15
CA LEU A 390 -16.36 -16.56 14.25
C LEU A 390 -15.51 -16.72 12.98
N PHE A 391 -14.42 -17.52 13.03
CA PHE A 391 -13.43 -17.50 11.95
C PHE A 391 -12.86 -18.88 11.56
N ASP A 392 -12.86 -19.90 12.41
CA ASP A 392 -12.23 -21.18 12.07
C ASP A 392 -12.87 -21.83 10.82
N HIS A 393 -14.19 -21.74 10.70
CA HIS A 393 -14.91 -22.29 9.53
C HIS A 393 -14.45 -21.65 8.19
N LEU A 394 -14.09 -20.35 8.20
CA LEU A 394 -13.53 -19.67 7.03
C LEU A 394 -12.12 -20.20 6.69
N GLY A 395 -11.35 -20.53 7.71
CA GLY A 395 -10.01 -21.07 7.53
C GLY A 395 -9.99 -22.54 7.11
N PHE A 396 -10.98 -23.34 7.52
CA PHE A 396 -11.13 -24.73 7.10
C PHE A 396 -11.34 -24.87 5.59
N ALA A 397 -11.96 -23.87 4.93
CA ALA A 397 -12.07 -23.81 3.49
C ALA A 397 -10.71 -23.91 2.76
N LEU A 398 -9.63 -23.56 3.42
CA LEU A 398 -8.30 -23.50 2.82
C LEU A 398 -7.42 -24.72 3.13
N GLU A 399 -7.95 -25.76 3.77
CA GLU A 399 -7.15 -26.91 4.25
C GLU A 399 -6.68 -27.87 3.15
N HIS A 400 -7.32 -27.87 1.99
CA HIS A 400 -6.78 -28.53 0.79
C HIS A 400 -5.49 -27.88 0.27
N LEU A 401 -5.12 -26.70 0.78
CA LEU A 401 -3.93 -25.97 0.38
C LEU A 401 -2.91 -25.98 1.53
N ASP A 402 -1.78 -26.67 1.31
CA ASP A 402 -0.73 -26.88 2.30
C ASP A 402 -0.04 -25.58 2.78
N PRO A 403 0.95 -25.60 3.67
CA PRO A 403 1.65 -24.40 4.16
C PRO A 403 2.35 -23.54 3.10
N ILE A 404 2.61 -24.06 1.90
CA ILE A 404 3.20 -23.29 0.78
C ILE A 404 2.23 -23.16 -0.40
N GLY A 405 0.97 -23.54 -0.19
CA GLY A 405 -0.10 -23.41 -1.19
C GLY A 405 -0.22 -24.55 -2.18
N LYS A 406 0.43 -25.69 -2.00
CA LYS A 406 0.26 -26.87 -2.84
C LYS A 406 -1.05 -27.59 -2.47
N TYR A 407 -1.79 -28.07 -3.49
CA TYR A 407 -3.02 -28.83 -3.30
C TYR A 407 -2.76 -30.20 -2.69
N ARG A 408 -3.66 -30.66 -1.80
CA ARG A 408 -3.70 -31.97 -1.17
C ARG A 408 -5.13 -32.41 -0.87
N ASP A 409 -5.48 -33.66 -1.11
CA ASP A 409 -6.78 -34.23 -0.74
C ASP A 409 -6.79 -34.79 0.69
N THR A 410 -5.61 -35.17 1.17
CA THR A 410 -5.46 -35.85 2.47
C THR A 410 -4.40 -35.17 3.33
N GLU A 411 -4.54 -35.33 4.63
CA GLU A 411 -3.53 -35.06 5.64
C GLU A 411 -3.07 -36.42 6.24
N GLY A 412 -1.89 -36.89 5.82
CA GLY A 412 -1.55 -38.30 5.97
C GLY A 412 -2.53 -39.18 5.21
N ASP A 413 -3.16 -40.15 5.89
CA ASP A 413 -4.16 -41.04 5.32
C ASP A 413 -5.61 -40.56 5.51
N LEU A 414 -5.80 -39.38 6.12
CA LEU A 414 -7.11 -38.84 6.47
C LEU A 414 -7.61 -37.88 5.40
N GLN A 415 -8.88 -38.05 5.01
CA GLN A 415 -9.54 -37.13 4.08
C GLN A 415 -9.71 -35.75 4.73
N ILE A 416 -9.40 -34.71 3.98
CA ILE A 416 -9.60 -33.33 4.42
C ILE A 416 -11.08 -32.96 4.23
N ASP A 417 -11.66 -32.33 5.24
CA ASP A 417 -12.98 -31.71 5.20
C ASP A 417 -12.80 -30.19 5.19
N ALA A 418 -13.07 -29.56 4.03
CA ALA A 418 -12.97 -28.13 3.81
C ALA A 418 -14.35 -27.44 3.77
N THR A 419 -15.40 -28.13 4.22
CA THR A 419 -16.77 -27.61 4.21
C THR A 419 -16.99 -26.55 5.29
N GLY A 420 -17.90 -25.63 5.02
CA GLY A 420 -18.33 -24.61 5.97
C GLY A 420 -19.56 -23.84 5.49
N THR A 421 -19.89 -22.77 6.18
CA THR A 421 -20.99 -21.86 5.81
C THR A 421 -20.55 -20.42 6.01
N PHE A 422 -20.90 -19.54 5.08
CA PHE A 422 -20.69 -18.10 5.17
C PHE A 422 -21.98 -17.37 4.79
N ASP A 423 -22.49 -16.52 5.69
CA ASP A 423 -23.74 -15.77 5.54
C ASP A 423 -24.92 -16.68 5.09
N GLY A 424 -24.97 -17.93 5.60
CA GLY A 424 -26.00 -18.93 5.27
C GLY A 424 -25.76 -19.68 3.95
N VAL A 425 -24.70 -19.41 3.21
CA VAL A 425 -24.28 -20.13 1.99
C VAL A 425 -23.26 -21.19 2.36
N ALA A 426 -23.55 -22.45 2.03
CA ALA A 426 -22.61 -23.55 2.19
C ALA A 426 -21.49 -23.45 1.15
N PHE A 427 -20.28 -23.88 1.52
CA PHE A 427 -19.14 -23.99 0.63
C PHE A 427 -18.32 -25.26 0.93
N ASP A 428 -17.57 -25.71 -0.08
CA ASP A 428 -16.54 -26.73 0.04
C ASP A 428 -15.25 -26.22 -0.64
N GLY A 429 -14.28 -25.82 0.16
CA GLY A 429 -12.99 -25.34 -0.31
C GLY A 429 -12.92 -23.83 -0.61
N ALA A 430 -11.71 -23.42 -1.00
CA ALA A 430 -11.36 -22.02 -1.19
C ALA A 430 -12.11 -21.34 -2.35
N ALA A 431 -12.39 -22.08 -3.42
CA ALA A 431 -13.06 -21.52 -4.60
C ALA A 431 -14.52 -21.14 -4.29
N GLU A 432 -15.26 -22.02 -3.60
CA GLU A 432 -16.67 -21.75 -3.25
C GLU A 432 -16.76 -20.66 -2.17
N LEU A 433 -15.84 -20.64 -1.18
CA LEU A 433 -15.77 -19.52 -0.24
C LEU A 433 -15.43 -18.20 -0.96
N GLY A 434 -14.52 -18.23 -1.94
CA GLY A 434 -14.19 -17.06 -2.78
C GLY A 434 -15.42 -16.54 -3.52
N ALA A 435 -16.20 -17.43 -4.15
CA ALA A 435 -17.45 -17.06 -4.81
C ALA A 435 -18.47 -16.45 -3.83
N ALA A 436 -18.62 -17.03 -2.63
CA ALA A 436 -19.50 -16.50 -1.60
C ALA A 436 -19.06 -15.10 -1.12
N LEU A 437 -17.76 -14.87 -0.96
CA LEU A 437 -17.19 -13.54 -0.60
C LEU A 437 -17.42 -12.52 -1.73
N GLY A 438 -17.19 -12.89 -2.99
CA GLY A 438 -17.39 -12.00 -4.14
C GLY A 438 -18.84 -11.54 -4.27
N GLN A 439 -19.81 -12.38 -3.90
CA GLN A 439 -21.23 -12.04 -3.90
C GLN A 439 -21.71 -11.36 -2.61
N SER A 440 -20.88 -11.27 -1.57
CA SER A 440 -21.26 -10.71 -0.29
C SER A 440 -21.16 -9.17 -0.29
N SER A 441 -22.28 -8.50 -0.03
CA SER A 441 -22.30 -7.05 0.17
C SER A 441 -21.43 -6.61 1.36
N ARG A 442 -21.31 -7.45 2.39
CA ARG A 442 -20.45 -7.22 3.56
C ARG A 442 -18.98 -7.20 3.16
N ALA A 443 -18.54 -8.16 2.33
CA ALA A 443 -17.17 -8.21 1.83
C ALA A 443 -16.86 -7.02 0.90
N MET A 444 -17.78 -6.66 0.01
CA MET A 444 -17.61 -5.48 -0.85
C MET A 444 -17.55 -4.18 -0.05
N THR A 445 -18.42 -4.02 0.94
CA THR A 445 -18.38 -2.84 1.84
C THR A 445 -17.07 -2.79 2.62
N CYS A 446 -16.57 -3.94 3.10
CA CYS A 446 -15.28 -4.02 3.78
C CYS A 446 -14.12 -3.64 2.87
N MET A 447 -14.11 -4.09 1.62
CA MET A 447 -13.09 -3.72 0.63
C MET A 447 -13.07 -2.20 0.39
N VAL A 448 -14.23 -1.59 0.19
CA VAL A 448 -14.38 -0.13 0.02
C VAL A 448 -13.95 0.62 1.29
N LYS A 449 -14.32 0.11 2.48
CA LYS A 449 -13.92 0.68 3.77
C LYS A 449 -12.39 0.64 3.96
N ASN A 450 -11.75 -0.46 3.62
CA ASN A 450 -10.30 -0.58 3.68
C ASN A 450 -9.61 0.36 2.69
N PHE A 451 -10.14 0.49 1.47
CA PHE A 451 -9.63 1.48 0.52
C PHE A 451 -9.80 2.91 1.03
N TYR A 452 -10.94 3.24 1.63
CA TYR A 452 -11.19 4.54 2.26
C TYR A 452 -10.12 4.86 3.33
N ARG A 453 -9.82 3.90 4.20
CA ARG A 453 -8.76 4.01 5.23
C ARG A 453 -7.38 4.20 4.61
N TYR A 454 -7.05 3.35 3.65
CA TYR A 454 -5.80 3.40 2.90
C TYR A 454 -5.60 4.76 2.24
N ALA A 455 -6.54 5.20 1.42
CA ALA A 455 -6.43 6.43 0.65
C ALA A 455 -6.38 7.70 1.53
N ASN A 456 -7.07 7.71 2.67
CA ASN A 456 -7.02 8.80 3.63
C ASN A 456 -5.85 8.69 4.62
N GLY A 457 -5.13 7.55 4.66
CA GLY A 457 -4.02 7.32 5.58
C GLY A 457 -4.42 7.39 7.05
N ARG A 458 -5.64 6.96 7.41
CA ARG A 458 -6.15 6.96 8.78
C ARG A 458 -7.20 5.88 8.99
N ALA A 459 -7.40 5.48 10.23
CA ALA A 459 -8.56 4.69 10.59
C ALA A 459 -9.87 5.44 10.29
N ASP A 460 -10.94 4.71 10.01
CA ASP A 460 -12.27 5.30 9.86
C ASP A 460 -12.86 5.68 11.22
N ALA A 461 -13.73 6.69 11.19
CA ALA A 461 -14.52 7.14 12.33
C ALA A 461 -16.01 7.01 12.01
N SER A 462 -16.86 7.09 13.03
CA SER A 462 -18.33 6.98 12.84
C SER A 462 -18.91 7.88 11.73
N PRO A 463 -18.45 9.13 11.55
CA PRO A 463 -18.96 9.99 10.46
C PRO A 463 -18.59 9.50 9.05
N ASP A 464 -17.62 8.59 8.91
CA ASP A 464 -17.17 8.09 7.61
C ASP A 464 -18.11 7.00 7.04
N ALA A 465 -18.95 6.37 7.87
CA ALA A 465 -19.80 5.25 7.46
C ALA A 465 -20.71 5.62 6.28
N ALA A 466 -21.34 6.80 6.30
CA ALA A 466 -22.19 7.26 5.21
C ALA A 466 -21.44 7.45 3.89
N GLN A 467 -20.17 7.85 3.94
CA GLN A 467 -19.30 7.97 2.77
C GLN A 467 -18.93 6.60 2.21
N VAL A 468 -18.57 5.65 3.08
CA VAL A 468 -18.29 4.26 2.69
C VAL A 468 -19.53 3.64 2.04
N ASP A 469 -20.72 3.80 2.60
CA ASP A 469 -21.96 3.29 2.03
C ASP A 469 -22.26 3.91 0.65
N THR A 470 -21.99 5.19 0.48
CA THR A 470 -22.17 5.88 -0.81
C THR A 470 -21.21 5.34 -1.87
N LEU A 471 -19.95 5.16 -1.52
CA LEU A 471 -18.93 4.59 -2.40
C LEU A 471 -19.19 3.11 -2.72
N THR A 472 -19.71 2.34 -1.76
CA THR A 472 -20.09 0.93 -1.99
C THR A 472 -21.23 0.84 -3.01
N ARG A 473 -22.24 1.72 -2.90
CA ARG A 473 -23.32 1.81 -3.89
C ARG A 473 -22.81 2.26 -5.26
N ALA A 474 -21.87 3.22 -5.30
CA ALA A 474 -21.24 3.64 -6.55
C ALA A 474 -20.46 2.49 -7.22
N LEU A 475 -19.71 1.69 -6.46
CA LEU A 475 -19.04 0.50 -6.98
C LEU A 475 -20.04 -0.49 -7.62
N ALA A 476 -21.13 -0.80 -6.92
CA ALA A 476 -22.14 -1.72 -7.42
C ALA A 476 -22.89 -1.18 -8.65
N SER A 477 -23.13 0.14 -8.74
CA SER A 477 -23.80 0.76 -9.89
C SER A 477 -22.92 0.94 -11.12
N ASN A 478 -21.59 0.80 -10.97
CA ASN A 478 -20.60 0.87 -12.03
C ASN A 478 -19.99 -0.52 -12.32
N ASP A 479 -20.82 -1.56 -12.32
CA ASP A 479 -20.44 -2.93 -12.67
C ASP A 479 -19.21 -3.47 -11.92
N TYR A 480 -19.02 -3.00 -10.69
CA TYR A 480 -17.88 -3.34 -9.83
C TYR A 480 -16.51 -3.00 -10.43
N VAL A 481 -16.43 -2.02 -11.32
CA VAL A 481 -15.15 -1.56 -11.89
C VAL A 481 -14.40 -0.71 -10.87
N TRP A 482 -13.26 -1.23 -10.39
CA TRP A 482 -12.48 -0.59 -9.31
C TRP A 482 -11.99 0.81 -9.67
N ARG A 483 -11.56 0.99 -10.91
CA ARG A 483 -11.10 2.28 -11.40
C ARG A 483 -12.17 3.37 -11.31
N ASP A 484 -13.42 3.02 -11.57
CA ASP A 484 -14.54 3.95 -11.50
C ASP A 484 -14.87 4.32 -10.05
N LEU A 485 -14.74 3.36 -9.10
CA LEU A 485 -14.78 3.67 -7.67
C LEU A 485 -13.71 4.69 -7.28
N VAL A 486 -12.47 4.51 -7.74
CA VAL A 486 -11.38 5.45 -7.44
C VAL A 486 -11.66 6.83 -8.03
N ALA A 487 -12.22 6.91 -9.24
CA ALA A 487 -12.64 8.17 -9.86
C ALA A 487 -13.73 8.89 -9.06
N GLU A 488 -14.71 8.17 -8.53
CA GLU A 488 -15.75 8.73 -7.65
C GLU A 488 -15.20 9.12 -6.28
N PHE A 489 -14.26 8.33 -5.74
CA PHE A 489 -13.64 8.62 -4.45
C PHE A 489 -12.86 9.95 -4.47
N VAL A 490 -12.04 10.21 -5.49
CA VAL A 490 -11.19 11.42 -5.52
C VAL A 490 -11.99 12.73 -5.65
N VAL A 491 -13.22 12.66 -6.11
CA VAL A 491 -14.13 13.83 -6.17
C VAL A 491 -15.06 13.93 -4.97
N SER A 492 -15.09 12.91 -4.10
CA SER A 492 -15.96 12.91 -2.91
C SER A 492 -15.46 13.88 -1.82
N ASP A 493 -16.35 14.30 -0.94
CA ASP A 493 -15.98 15.11 0.23
C ASP A 493 -15.02 14.37 1.16
N ALA A 494 -15.06 13.04 1.16
CA ALA A 494 -14.15 12.20 1.91
C ALA A 494 -12.67 12.41 1.52
N PHE A 495 -12.42 12.69 0.25
CA PHE A 495 -11.07 12.93 -0.26
C PHE A 495 -10.71 14.42 -0.30
N ARG A 496 -11.68 15.29 -0.59
CA ARG A 496 -11.46 16.73 -0.79
C ARG A 496 -11.45 17.53 0.51
N SER A 497 -11.87 16.95 1.61
CA SER A 497 -11.92 17.62 2.91
C SER A 497 -11.60 16.67 4.07
N ALA A 498 -11.15 17.23 5.19
CA ALA A 498 -11.03 16.53 6.45
C ALA A 498 -12.22 16.84 7.38
N PRO A 499 -12.62 15.90 8.27
CA PRO A 499 -13.54 16.22 9.35
C PRO A 499 -12.90 17.24 10.28
N VAL A 500 -13.70 18.15 10.84
CA VAL A 500 -13.27 18.94 11.98
C VAL A 500 -13.23 17.99 13.17
N THR A 501 -12.04 17.62 13.61
CA THR A 501 -11.88 16.90 14.88
C THR A 501 -12.02 17.91 16.00
N GLU A 502 -12.97 17.72 16.91
CA GLU A 502 -12.89 18.34 18.22
C GLU A 502 -11.61 17.80 18.86
N ASP A 503 -10.71 18.70 19.31
CA ASP A 503 -9.49 18.30 20.02
C ASP A 503 -9.89 17.43 21.23
N PRO A 504 -9.21 16.26 21.45
CA PRO A 504 -9.47 15.45 22.61
C PRO A 504 -9.15 16.16 23.92
#